data_8c7645f15896844ecd1bb254ea2f7ba9
#
_entry.id   8c7645f15896844ecd1bb254ea2f7ba9
#
_cell.length_a   1.000
_cell.length_b   1.000
_cell.length_c   1.000
_cell.angle_alpha   90.00
_cell.angle_beta   90.00
_cell.angle_gamma   90.00
#
_symmetry.space_group_name_H-M   'P 1'
#
loop_
_entity.id
_entity.type
_entity.pdbx_description
1 polymer ?
#
loop_
_entity_poly.entity_id
_entity_poly.type
_entity_poly.pdbx_seq_one_letter_code
_entity_poly.pdbx_strand_id
1 'polypeptide(L)'
;MARDRKPSRRHSRALAASVAALTAGGIALAETPASAASPPKGHDVSSHQKNVDWQKAKSKGAKFVYVKATESTTYRNPYFSQQYNGARTMGIIRGAYHFALPNRSSGRAQAAHFVRNGGSWSADGWTLPPALDIEYNPYDKKHKCYGLSKAKMVSWIKSFSDEVKRRTGRRPVIYTTAHWWNTCTGRSRAFASNHALWVARYNSADAGALPAGWPAWTIWQYDNGGSLPGDQNLFNGSLTQLRKFARGY
;
A
#
# COMPACT_ATOMS: atom_id res chain seq x y z
N MET A 1 1.36 -89.67 52.53
CA MET A 1 0.59 -90.56 51.70
C MET A 1 0.35 -89.90 50.37
N ALA A 2 1.11 -90.36 49.38
CA ALA A 2 0.75 -91.03 48.16
C ALA A 2 -0.34 -90.25 47.36
N ARG A 3 -0.24 -89.96 46.10
CA ARG A 3 0.29 -90.72 44.97
C ARG A 3 0.48 -89.85 43.77
N ASP A 4 1.55 -90.14 43.03
CA ASP A 4 1.77 -89.90 41.60
C ASP A 4 0.54 -90.00 40.71
N ARG A 5 0.57 -89.20 39.64
CA ARG A 5 0.31 -89.70 38.23
C ARG A 5 0.66 -88.64 37.16
N LYS A 6 1.74 -88.86 36.43
CA LYS A 6 1.92 -88.53 35.04
C LYS A 6 1.06 -89.53 34.18
N PRO A 7 0.83 -89.35 32.85
CA PRO A 7 1.27 -88.40 31.84
C PRO A 7 0.18 -88.02 30.79
N SER A 8 0.47 -87.14 29.86
CA SER A 8 0.40 -87.52 28.44
C SER A 8 0.67 -86.36 27.50
N ARG A 9 1.67 -86.60 26.65
CA ARG A 9 2.02 -85.67 25.53
C ARG A 9 0.88 -85.76 24.48
N ARG A 10 0.44 -84.53 24.05
CA ARG A 10 -0.24 -84.41 22.76
C ARG A 10 0.52 -83.35 21.93
N HIS A 11 0.96 -83.80 20.80
CA HIS A 11 1.55 -82.99 19.75
C HIS A 11 0.44 -82.19 19.09
N SER A 12 0.60 -80.88 19.08
CA SER A 12 -0.23 -80.00 18.27
C SER A 12 0.66 -79.22 17.31
N ARG A 13 0.41 -79.44 16.05
CA ARG A 13 1.10 -78.83 14.91
C ARG A 13 0.87 -77.32 14.93
N ALA A 14 1.93 -76.58 14.91
CA ALA A 14 1.89 -75.09 14.70
C ALA A 14 1.62 -74.81 13.22
N LEU A 15 0.52 -74.18 12.90
CA LEU A 15 0.29 -73.51 11.61
C LEU A 15 0.99 -72.12 11.71
N ALA A 16 1.97 -71.93 10.88
CA ALA A 16 2.60 -70.64 10.66
C ALA A 16 1.67 -69.78 9.76
N ALA A 17 1.05 -68.76 10.30
CA ALA A 17 0.32 -67.77 9.52
C ALA A 17 1.33 -66.64 9.14
N SER A 18 1.68 -66.58 7.88
CA SER A 18 2.48 -65.48 7.32
C SER A 18 1.64 -64.22 7.20
N VAL A 19 1.89 -63.23 8.04
CA VAL A 19 1.33 -61.90 7.89
C VAL A 19 2.18 -61.08 6.90
N ALA A 20 1.66 -60.87 5.70
CA ALA A 20 2.22 -59.95 4.73
C ALA A 20 1.95 -58.52 5.19
N ALA A 21 2.95 -57.81 5.63
CA ALA A 21 2.87 -56.38 5.92
C ALA A 21 2.87 -55.59 4.60
N LEU A 22 1.72 -55.07 4.22
CA LEU A 22 1.58 -54.07 3.16
C LEU A 22 2.08 -52.71 3.71
N THR A 23 3.32 -52.33 3.37
CA THR A 23 3.80 -50.97 3.56
C THR A 23 3.16 -50.08 2.53
N ALA A 24 2.13 -49.31 2.93
CA ALA A 24 1.61 -48.20 2.15
C ALA A 24 2.65 -47.11 2.11
N GLY A 25 3.43 -47.02 1.02
CA GLY A 25 4.33 -45.92 0.75
C GLY A 25 3.53 -44.64 0.50
N GLY A 26 3.38 -43.81 1.53
CA GLY A 26 2.84 -42.49 1.39
C GLY A 26 3.79 -41.63 0.56
N ILE A 27 3.38 -41.29 -0.67
CA ILE A 27 4.05 -40.27 -1.47
C ILE A 27 3.74 -38.92 -0.79
N ALA A 28 4.69 -38.42 0.00
CA ALA A 28 4.64 -37.05 0.49
C ALA A 28 4.81 -36.13 -0.73
N LEU A 29 3.72 -35.53 -1.21
CA LEU A 29 3.77 -34.44 -2.15
C LEU A 29 4.44 -33.27 -1.42
N ALA A 30 5.71 -33.01 -1.73
CA ALA A 30 6.39 -31.82 -1.27
C ALA A 30 5.64 -30.62 -1.88
N GLU A 31 4.90 -29.89 -1.05
CA GLU A 31 4.35 -28.59 -1.44
C GLU A 31 5.52 -27.67 -1.78
N THR A 32 5.71 -27.39 -3.06
CA THR A 32 6.63 -26.36 -3.50
C THR A 32 6.17 -25.04 -2.86
N PRO A 33 7.07 -24.32 -2.13
CA PRO A 33 6.69 -23.03 -1.56
C PRO A 33 6.19 -22.12 -2.69
N ALA A 34 4.96 -21.65 -2.56
CA ALA A 34 4.39 -20.71 -3.51
C ALA A 34 5.34 -19.52 -3.63
N SER A 35 5.91 -19.33 -4.82
CA SER A 35 6.77 -18.17 -5.10
C SER A 35 6.02 -16.91 -4.69
N ALA A 36 6.59 -16.13 -3.79
CA ALA A 36 5.99 -14.87 -3.36
C ALA A 36 5.77 -14.00 -4.61
N ALA A 37 4.51 -13.74 -4.94
CA ALA A 37 4.18 -12.93 -6.10
C ALA A 37 4.84 -11.55 -5.97
N SER A 38 5.48 -11.07 -7.03
CA SER A 38 6.13 -9.76 -7.04
C SER A 38 5.15 -8.66 -6.60
N PRO A 39 5.61 -7.69 -5.81
CA PRO A 39 4.78 -6.56 -5.39
C PRO A 39 4.09 -5.88 -6.57
N PRO A 40 2.80 -5.49 -6.45
CA PRO A 40 2.10 -4.75 -7.49
C PRO A 40 2.85 -3.48 -7.87
N LYS A 41 3.18 -3.34 -9.16
CA LYS A 41 3.78 -2.14 -9.72
C LYS A 41 2.70 -1.09 -9.93
N GLY A 42 2.99 0.14 -9.56
CA GLY A 42 2.17 1.31 -9.81
C GLY A 42 3.01 2.50 -10.21
N HIS A 43 2.34 3.60 -10.40
CA HIS A 43 2.99 4.87 -10.72
C HIS A 43 2.12 6.03 -10.24
N ASP A 44 2.66 7.24 -10.30
CA ASP A 44 1.83 8.42 -10.09
C ASP A 44 2.08 9.46 -11.19
N VAL A 45 1.03 10.20 -11.53
CA VAL A 45 1.01 11.14 -12.63
C VAL A 45 0.38 12.47 -12.24
N SER A 46 0.78 13.51 -12.94
CA SER A 46 0.24 14.85 -12.81
C SER A 46 -0.01 15.46 -14.19
N SER A 47 -0.20 16.78 -14.26
CA SER A 47 -0.27 17.50 -15.54
C SER A 47 1.01 17.42 -16.37
N HIS A 48 2.16 17.08 -15.78
CA HIS A 48 3.41 16.89 -16.52
C HIS A 48 3.33 15.75 -17.54
N GLN A 49 2.60 14.68 -17.22
CA GLN A 49 2.40 13.55 -18.12
C GLN A 49 1.32 13.80 -19.17
N LYS A 50 0.56 14.91 -19.08
CA LYS A 50 -0.54 15.24 -19.98
C LYS A 50 -1.53 14.06 -20.14
N ASN A 51 -1.94 13.75 -21.37
CA ASN A 51 -2.72 12.53 -21.65
C ASN A 51 -1.81 11.30 -21.55
N VAL A 52 -2.28 10.28 -20.82
CA VAL A 52 -1.55 9.04 -20.59
C VAL A 52 -2.10 7.95 -21.50
N ASP A 53 -1.20 7.22 -22.16
CA ASP A 53 -1.51 5.98 -22.87
C ASP A 53 -1.67 4.83 -21.85
N TRP A 54 -2.90 4.61 -21.43
CA TRP A 54 -3.24 3.61 -20.42
C TRP A 54 -3.11 2.17 -20.91
N GLN A 55 -3.27 1.93 -22.23
CA GLN A 55 -3.04 0.61 -22.82
C GLN A 55 -1.56 0.23 -22.68
N LYS A 56 -0.68 1.15 -23.04
CA LYS A 56 0.77 0.99 -22.88
C LYS A 56 1.18 0.85 -21.39
N ALA A 57 0.60 1.65 -20.49
CA ALA A 57 0.87 1.52 -19.06
C ALA A 57 0.47 0.13 -18.54
N LYS A 58 -0.71 -0.36 -18.91
CA LYS A 58 -1.17 -1.70 -18.55
C LYS A 58 -0.29 -2.82 -19.10
N SER A 59 0.10 -2.75 -20.38
CA SER A 59 0.98 -3.74 -21.02
C SER A 59 2.37 -3.80 -20.35
N LYS A 60 2.84 -2.69 -19.78
CA LYS A 60 4.05 -2.59 -18.96
C LYS A 60 3.86 -3.03 -17.52
N GLY A 61 2.70 -3.53 -17.14
CA GLY A 61 2.42 -4.17 -15.86
C GLY A 61 1.83 -3.27 -14.78
N ALA A 62 1.40 -2.03 -15.09
CA ALA A 62 0.74 -1.16 -14.13
C ALA A 62 -0.49 -1.83 -13.50
N LYS A 63 -0.53 -1.87 -12.17
CA LYS A 63 -1.65 -2.41 -11.38
C LYS A 63 -2.41 -1.29 -10.68
N PHE A 64 -1.75 -0.19 -10.34
CA PHE A 64 -2.38 0.96 -9.71
C PHE A 64 -1.71 2.27 -10.13
N VAL A 65 -2.43 3.37 -9.93
CA VAL A 65 -1.94 4.73 -10.18
C VAL A 65 -2.52 5.70 -9.16
N TYR A 66 -1.72 6.68 -8.74
CA TYR A 66 -2.22 7.90 -8.13
C TYR A 66 -2.15 9.06 -9.14
N VAL A 67 -3.23 9.85 -9.21
CA VAL A 67 -3.37 10.97 -10.15
C VAL A 67 -3.48 12.27 -9.35
N LYS A 68 -2.62 13.25 -9.64
CA LYS A 68 -2.76 14.60 -9.07
C LYS A 68 -4.12 15.17 -9.45
N ALA A 69 -4.93 15.50 -8.46
CA ALA A 69 -6.21 16.14 -8.69
C ALA A 69 -6.10 17.66 -8.50
N THR A 70 -5.49 18.08 -7.40
CA THR A 70 -5.46 19.48 -6.98
C THR A 70 -4.16 19.84 -6.29
N GLU A 71 -3.91 21.15 -6.19
CA GLU A 71 -2.85 21.76 -5.39
C GLU A 71 -3.39 23.01 -4.73
N SER A 72 -3.09 23.23 -3.45
CA SER A 72 -3.67 24.34 -2.69
C SER A 72 -5.21 24.37 -2.81
N THR A 73 -5.80 25.56 -2.87
CA THR A 73 -7.25 25.75 -3.09
C THR A 73 -7.59 26.30 -4.48
N THR A 74 -6.60 26.44 -5.35
CA THR A 74 -6.77 27.15 -6.64
C THR A 74 -6.44 26.29 -7.85
N TYR A 75 -5.51 25.33 -7.74
CA TYR A 75 -5.11 24.53 -8.87
C TYR A 75 -5.93 23.24 -8.99
N ARG A 76 -6.31 22.91 -10.22
CA ARG A 76 -6.89 21.62 -10.64
C ARG A 76 -6.11 21.09 -11.82
N ASN A 77 -5.78 19.80 -11.81
CA ASN A 77 -5.11 19.16 -12.92
C ASN A 77 -6.04 19.11 -14.15
N PRO A 78 -5.70 19.78 -15.27
CA PRO A 78 -6.56 19.82 -16.46
C PRO A 78 -6.69 18.44 -17.13
N TYR A 79 -5.77 17.52 -16.88
CA TYR A 79 -5.77 16.16 -17.44
C TYR A 79 -6.38 15.14 -16.50
N PHE A 80 -6.89 15.55 -15.32
CA PHE A 80 -7.37 14.64 -14.28
C PHE A 80 -8.40 13.64 -14.81
N SER A 81 -9.41 14.09 -15.55
CA SER A 81 -10.47 13.21 -16.05
C SER A 81 -9.94 12.13 -17.00
N GLN A 82 -9.06 12.48 -17.94
CA GLN A 82 -8.43 11.49 -18.83
C GLN A 82 -7.57 10.52 -18.04
N GLN A 83 -6.74 11.03 -17.12
CA GLN A 83 -5.84 10.22 -16.35
C GLN A 83 -6.59 9.27 -15.40
N TYR A 84 -7.55 9.78 -14.66
CA TYR A 84 -8.27 9.01 -13.64
C TYR A 84 -9.26 8.00 -14.22
N ASN A 85 -10.07 8.44 -15.21
CA ASN A 85 -11.07 7.58 -15.84
C ASN A 85 -10.44 6.60 -16.82
N GLY A 86 -9.43 7.03 -17.58
CA GLY A 86 -8.70 6.17 -18.50
C GLY A 86 -7.98 5.01 -17.79
N ALA A 87 -7.38 5.26 -16.62
CA ALA A 87 -6.82 4.20 -15.79
C ALA A 87 -7.88 3.17 -15.39
N ARG A 88 -9.06 3.64 -14.96
CA ARG A 88 -10.17 2.76 -14.56
C ARG A 88 -10.69 1.92 -15.73
N THR A 89 -10.85 2.52 -16.90
CA THR A 89 -11.29 1.82 -18.13
C THR A 89 -10.36 0.67 -18.48
N MET A 90 -9.07 0.84 -18.25
CA MET A 90 -8.08 -0.23 -18.48
C MET A 90 -7.95 -1.22 -17.34
N GLY A 91 -8.80 -1.12 -16.29
CA GLY A 91 -8.75 -2.02 -15.14
C GLY A 91 -7.52 -1.81 -14.24
N ILE A 92 -6.99 -0.58 -14.21
CA ILE A 92 -5.95 -0.15 -13.28
C ILE A 92 -6.63 0.45 -12.04
N ILE A 93 -6.25 0.00 -10.86
CA ILE A 93 -6.74 0.56 -9.59
C ILE A 93 -6.21 1.99 -9.49
N ARG A 94 -7.08 2.99 -9.22
CA ARG A 94 -6.67 4.39 -9.25
C ARG A 94 -7.04 5.11 -7.95
N GLY A 95 -6.25 6.11 -7.60
CA GLY A 95 -6.51 7.06 -6.53
C GLY A 95 -6.20 8.48 -6.97
N ALA A 96 -6.62 9.44 -6.18
CA ALA A 96 -6.29 10.84 -6.39
C ALA A 96 -5.38 11.35 -5.28
N TYR A 97 -4.48 12.28 -5.60
CA TYR A 97 -3.68 12.96 -4.59
C TYR A 97 -3.81 14.49 -4.68
N HIS A 98 -3.58 15.10 -3.54
CA HIS A 98 -3.55 16.55 -3.34
C HIS A 98 -2.16 17.00 -2.96
N PHE A 99 -1.58 17.90 -3.72
CA PHE A 99 -0.32 18.55 -3.37
C PHE A 99 -0.59 19.70 -2.38
N ALA A 100 -0.04 19.58 -1.19
CA ALA A 100 -0.31 20.51 -0.11
C ALA A 100 0.58 21.76 -0.14
N LEU A 101 -0.01 22.92 0.07
CA LEU A 101 0.68 24.17 0.32
C LEU A 101 0.22 24.77 1.66
N PRO A 102 0.75 24.28 2.80
CA PRO A 102 0.28 24.65 4.13
C PRO A 102 0.30 26.15 4.47
N ASN A 103 1.15 26.92 3.81
CA ASN A 103 1.23 28.38 3.97
C ASN A 103 0.16 29.17 3.17
N ARG A 104 -0.60 28.50 2.29
CA ARG A 104 -1.58 29.19 1.43
C ARG A 104 -2.98 29.21 2.03
N SER A 105 -3.36 28.15 2.73
CA SER A 105 -4.68 28.05 3.39
C SER A 105 -4.70 26.91 4.41
N SER A 106 -5.78 26.82 5.19
CA SER A 106 -5.93 25.76 6.20
C SER A 106 -6.03 24.37 5.58
N GLY A 107 -5.62 23.35 6.33
CA GLY A 107 -5.75 21.95 5.91
C GLY A 107 -7.20 21.58 5.57
N ARG A 108 -8.16 22.06 6.35
CA ARG A 108 -9.60 21.88 6.10
C ARG A 108 -10.04 22.46 4.76
N ALA A 109 -9.58 23.67 4.41
CA ALA A 109 -9.95 24.31 3.13
C ALA A 109 -9.37 23.54 1.94
N GLN A 110 -8.10 23.11 2.02
CA GLN A 110 -7.46 22.32 0.97
C GLN A 110 -8.10 20.95 0.82
N ALA A 111 -8.40 20.26 1.92
CA ALA A 111 -9.11 18.98 1.90
C ALA A 111 -10.53 19.11 1.26
N ALA A 112 -11.26 20.16 1.62
CA ALA A 112 -12.58 20.41 1.04
C ALA A 112 -12.49 20.68 -0.47
N HIS A 113 -11.49 21.43 -0.93
CA HIS A 113 -11.21 21.66 -2.35
C HIS A 113 -10.85 20.35 -3.06
N PHE A 114 -9.97 19.57 -2.48
CA PHE A 114 -9.54 18.28 -3.01
C PHE A 114 -10.69 17.30 -3.20
N VAL A 115 -11.49 17.08 -2.16
CA VAL A 115 -12.60 16.11 -2.25
C VAL A 115 -13.66 16.51 -3.29
N ARG A 116 -13.93 17.81 -3.45
CA ARG A 116 -14.84 18.30 -4.50
C ARG A 116 -14.28 18.16 -5.92
N ASN A 117 -12.97 18.01 -6.08
CA ASN A 117 -12.28 18.01 -7.37
C ASN A 117 -11.50 16.71 -7.64
N GLY A 118 -12.01 15.56 -7.19
CA GLY A 118 -11.46 14.25 -7.51
C GLY A 118 -10.98 13.42 -6.32
N GLY A 119 -10.86 14.00 -5.13
CA GLY A 119 -10.42 13.30 -3.92
C GLY A 119 -11.52 12.49 -3.21
N SER A 120 -12.60 12.13 -3.89
CA SER A 120 -13.63 11.24 -3.34
C SER A 120 -13.14 9.79 -3.26
N TRP A 121 -13.80 8.99 -2.44
CA TRP A 121 -13.50 7.57 -2.28
C TRP A 121 -14.76 6.72 -2.25
N SER A 122 -14.66 5.49 -2.76
CA SER A 122 -15.68 4.44 -2.66
C SER A 122 -15.03 3.10 -2.37
N ALA A 123 -15.69 2.25 -1.59
CA ALA A 123 -15.22 0.92 -1.18
C ALA A 123 -15.38 -0.14 -2.29
N ASP A 124 -15.10 0.20 -3.55
CA ASP A 124 -15.35 -0.61 -4.73
C ASP A 124 -14.21 -1.57 -5.10
N GLY A 125 -13.09 -1.52 -4.38
CA GLY A 125 -11.88 -2.28 -4.67
C GLY A 125 -11.08 -1.77 -5.87
N TRP A 126 -11.47 -0.62 -6.42
CA TRP A 126 -10.85 0.03 -7.57
C TRP A 126 -10.46 1.48 -7.29
N THR A 127 -10.97 2.06 -6.21
CA THR A 127 -10.68 3.41 -5.79
C THR A 127 -9.77 3.38 -4.55
N LEU A 128 -8.52 3.78 -4.70
CA LEU A 128 -7.59 3.91 -3.58
C LEU A 128 -8.04 5.05 -2.64
N PRO A 129 -7.69 4.98 -1.35
CA PRO A 129 -7.94 6.09 -0.45
C PRO A 129 -7.33 7.38 -1.01
N PRO A 130 -7.97 8.55 -0.78
CA PRO A 130 -7.37 9.84 -1.15
C PRO A 130 -5.96 9.98 -0.58
N ALA A 131 -5.05 10.67 -1.25
CA ALA A 131 -3.70 10.87 -0.73
C ALA A 131 -3.40 12.35 -0.49
N LEU A 132 -2.76 12.62 0.63
CA LEU A 132 -2.14 13.89 0.98
C LEU A 132 -0.66 13.81 0.59
N ASP A 133 -0.24 14.60 -0.36
CA ASP A 133 1.15 14.81 -0.72
C ASP A 133 1.66 16.01 0.07
N ILE A 134 2.55 15.74 1.02
CA ILE A 134 3.14 16.75 1.91
C ILE A 134 4.65 16.60 1.95
N GLU A 135 5.33 17.53 1.30
CA GLU A 135 6.76 17.52 1.08
C GLU A 135 7.36 18.95 1.16
N TYR A 136 8.63 19.12 0.81
CA TYR A 136 9.27 20.43 0.84
C TYR A 136 8.59 21.44 -0.10
N ASN A 137 8.55 22.69 0.36
CA ASN A 137 8.01 23.80 -0.42
C ASN A 137 8.84 24.01 -1.71
N PRO A 138 8.28 23.70 -2.89
CA PRO A 138 9.01 23.86 -4.15
C PRO A 138 9.12 25.33 -4.60
N TYR A 139 8.27 26.20 -4.06
CA TYR A 139 8.15 27.59 -4.46
C TYR A 139 8.98 28.54 -3.60
N ASP A 140 9.39 28.11 -2.40
CA ASP A 140 10.18 28.92 -1.49
C ASP A 140 11.19 28.07 -0.72
N LYS A 141 12.42 28.03 -1.23
CA LYS A 141 13.51 27.25 -0.64
C LYS A 141 13.97 27.77 0.72
N LYS A 142 13.70 29.04 1.06
CA LYS A 142 14.02 29.61 2.37
C LYS A 142 13.08 29.07 3.45
N HIS A 143 11.83 28.84 3.11
CA HIS A 143 10.81 28.31 4.02
C HIS A 143 10.42 26.88 3.65
N LYS A 144 11.38 25.96 3.70
CA LYS A 144 11.21 24.55 3.29
C LYS A 144 10.01 23.86 3.95
N CYS A 145 9.70 24.19 5.21
CA CYS A 145 8.53 23.75 5.94
C CYS A 145 7.40 24.79 5.92
N TYR A 146 7.28 25.58 4.84
CA TYR A 146 6.22 26.56 4.61
C TYR A 146 6.13 27.67 5.67
N GLY A 147 7.23 27.93 6.41
CA GLY A 147 7.25 28.90 7.51
C GLY A 147 6.43 28.48 8.75
N LEU A 148 5.96 27.25 8.79
CA LEU A 148 5.20 26.73 9.92
C LEU A 148 6.12 26.11 10.98
N SER A 149 5.80 26.32 12.27
CA SER A 149 6.40 25.52 13.34
C SER A 149 5.96 24.05 13.25
N LYS A 150 6.76 23.16 13.82
CA LYS A 150 6.46 21.70 13.84
C LYS A 150 5.05 21.41 14.36
N ALA A 151 4.64 22.06 15.44
CA ALA A 151 3.30 21.89 16.01
C ALA A 151 2.19 22.39 15.06
N LYS A 152 2.39 23.54 14.41
CA LYS A 152 1.44 24.06 13.42
C LYS A 152 1.34 23.14 12.20
N MET A 153 2.46 22.57 11.74
CA MET A 153 2.46 21.59 10.64
C MET A 153 1.66 20.34 11.01
N VAL A 154 1.88 19.77 12.18
CA VAL A 154 1.11 18.60 12.68
C VAL A 154 -0.38 18.93 12.78
N SER A 155 -0.73 20.08 13.31
CA SER A 155 -2.12 20.55 13.39
C SER A 155 -2.75 20.73 11.99
N TRP A 156 -1.99 21.26 11.03
CA TRP A 156 -2.43 21.42 9.65
C TRP A 156 -2.74 20.06 8.97
N ILE A 157 -1.81 19.09 9.09
CA ILE A 157 -1.99 17.73 8.55
C ILE A 157 -3.22 17.06 9.19
N LYS A 158 -3.38 17.20 10.51
CA LYS A 158 -4.54 16.67 11.21
C LYS A 158 -5.86 17.28 10.70
N SER A 159 -5.90 18.60 10.53
CA SER A 159 -7.06 19.32 10.00
C SER A 159 -7.43 18.86 8.58
N PHE A 160 -6.44 18.64 7.72
CA PHE A 160 -6.66 18.08 6.39
C PHE A 160 -7.24 16.66 6.47
N SER A 161 -6.59 15.78 7.23
CA SER A 161 -7.00 14.38 7.36
C SER A 161 -8.40 14.23 7.94
N ASP A 162 -8.73 14.98 8.97
CA ASP A 162 -10.05 14.92 9.60
C ASP A 162 -11.16 15.37 8.64
N GLU A 163 -10.91 16.40 7.82
CA GLU A 163 -11.86 16.86 6.83
C GLU A 163 -12.03 15.87 5.67
N VAL A 164 -10.94 15.23 5.19
CA VAL A 164 -11.02 14.14 4.21
C VAL A 164 -11.86 13.00 4.77
N LYS A 165 -11.56 12.55 5.98
CA LYS A 165 -12.32 11.46 6.64
C LYS A 165 -13.81 11.84 6.80
N ARG A 166 -14.09 13.05 7.23
CA ARG A 166 -15.48 13.53 7.40
C ARG A 166 -16.27 13.49 6.10
N ARG A 167 -15.64 13.81 4.97
CA ARG A 167 -16.29 13.86 3.66
C ARG A 167 -16.38 12.54 2.93
N THR A 168 -15.41 11.65 3.16
CA THR A 168 -15.27 10.40 2.38
C THR A 168 -15.47 9.14 3.21
N GLY A 169 -15.50 9.26 4.54
CA GLY A 169 -15.46 8.12 5.45
C GLY A 169 -14.04 7.50 5.62
N ARG A 170 -13.06 7.93 4.80
CA ARG A 170 -11.72 7.33 4.74
C ARG A 170 -10.62 8.33 5.10
N ARG A 171 -9.66 7.94 5.95
CA ARG A 171 -8.46 8.74 6.18
C ARG A 171 -7.56 8.72 4.94
N PRO A 172 -6.88 9.83 4.62
CA PRO A 172 -5.98 9.86 3.49
C PRO A 172 -4.72 9.01 3.75
N VAL A 173 -4.15 8.49 2.67
CA VAL A 173 -2.74 8.09 2.64
C VAL A 173 -1.89 9.34 2.81
N ILE A 174 -0.77 9.24 3.53
CA ILE A 174 0.21 10.32 3.63
C ILE A 174 1.42 9.98 2.75
N TYR A 175 1.64 10.77 1.69
CA TYR A 175 2.86 10.76 0.92
C TYR A 175 3.83 11.77 1.50
N THR A 176 5.07 11.34 1.72
CA THR A 176 6.16 12.17 2.23
C THR A 176 7.52 11.47 2.10
N THR A 177 8.60 12.18 2.44
CA THR A 177 9.90 11.57 2.69
C THR A 177 10.19 11.49 4.19
N ALA A 178 10.98 10.51 4.64
CA ALA A 178 11.39 10.41 6.05
C ALA A 178 12.11 11.68 6.52
N HIS A 179 12.92 12.27 5.65
CA HIS A 179 13.67 13.50 5.96
C HIS A 179 12.73 14.69 6.18
N TRP A 180 11.79 14.93 5.26
CA TRP A 180 10.81 16.00 5.42
C TRP A 180 9.98 15.82 6.70
N TRP A 181 9.45 14.63 6.90
CA TRP A 181 8.59 14.34 8.06
C TRP A 181 9.29 14.61 9.38
N ASN A 182 10.50 14.11 9.52
CA ASN A 182 11.27 14.28 10.74
C ASN A 182 11.64 15.75 10.98
N THR A 183 11.96 16.48 9.92
CA THR A 183 12.33 17.91 9.99
C THR A 183 11.13 18.80 10.28
N CYS A 184 10.06 18.67 9.47
CA CYS A 184 8.95 19.62 9.47
C CYS A 184 7.85 19.31 10.48
N THR A 185 7.76 18.06 10.97
CA THR A 185 6.79 17.68 12.01
C THR A 185 7.45 17.44 13.39
N GLY A 186 8.78 17.47 13.46
CA GLY A 186 9.50 17.13 14.70
C GLY A 186 9.37 15.63 15.04
N ARG A 187 9.38 14.75 14.06
CA ARG A 187 9.25 13.29 14.23
C ARG A 187 7.89 12.89 14.83
N SER A 188 6.82 13.57 14.44
CA SER A 188 5.48 13.29 14.96
C SER A 188 5.06 11.83 14.70
N ARG A 189 4.53 11.19 15.72
CA ARG A 189 3.98 9.81 15.68
C ARG A 189 2.45 9.79 15.59
N ALA A 190 1.80 10.96 15.52
CA ALA A 190 0.35 11.10 15.66
C ALA A 190 -0.49 10.46 14.54
N PHE A 191 0.13 10.08 13.44
CA PHE A 191 -0.58 9.58 12.24
C PHE A 191 -0.31 8.10 11.95
N ALA A 192 0.77 7.55 12.47
CA ALA A 192 1.28 6.23 12.09
C ALA A 192 0.31 5.08 12.39
N SER A 193 -0.53 5.20 13.41
CA SER A 193 -1.49 4.14 13.82
C SER A 193 -2.73 4.06 12.93
N ASN A 194 -3.04 5.11 12.15
CA ASN A 194 -4.30 5.19 11.43
C ASN A 194 -4.22 5.81 10.02
N HIS A 195 -3.01 6.04 9.51
CA HIS A 195 -2.75 6.47 8.13
C HIS A 195 -1.77 5.53 7.45
N ALA A 196 -2.12 5.11 6.25
CA ALA A 196 -1.19 4.42 5.38
C ALA A 196 -0.06 5.38 4.95
N LEU A 197 1.16 4.84 4.87
CA LEU A 197 2.34 5.59 4.46
C LEU A 197 2.66 5.32 2.98
N TRP A 198 2.79 6.38 2.21
CA TRP A 198 3.40 6.37 0.89
C TRP A 198 4.73 7.13 1.00
N VAL A 199 5.83 6.40 1.07
CA VAL A 199 7.16 6.97 1.29
C VAL A 199 7.93 7.08 -0.01
N ALA A 200 8.58 8.24 -0.23
CA ALA A 200 9.50 8.40 -1.35
C ALA A 200 10.95 8.23 -0.89
N ARG A 201 11.67 7.38 -1.61
CA ARG A 201 13.12 7.21 -1.51
C ARG A 201 13.64 6.63 -2.82
N TYR A 202 14.45 7.40 -3.52
CA TYR A 202 15.00 7.05 -4.83
C TYR A 202 16.42 6.48 -4.73
N ASN A 203 16.86 5.83 -5.82
CA ASN A 203 18.23 5.30 -5.97
C ASN A 203 18.65 4.41 -4.79
N SER A 204 17.76 3.54 -4.34
CA SER A 204 18.00 2.67 -3.19
C SER A 204 17.38 1.29 -3.38
N ALA A 205 17.92 0.30 -2.68
CA ALA A 205 17.44 -1.08 -2.74
C ALA A 205 16.15 -1.30 -1.93
N ASP A 206 15.82 -0.38 -1.02
CA ASP A 206 14.68 -0.47 -0.12
C ASP A 206 14.13 0.91 0.25
N ALA A 207 12.99 0.95 0.95
CA ALA A 207 12.37 2.19 1.41
C ALA A 207 13.13 2.86 2.59
N GLY A 208 14.14 2.21 3.15
CA GLY A 208 14.99 2.71 4.23
C GLY A 208 14.28 3.02 5.54
N ALA A 209 14.91 3.88 6.32
CA ALA A 209 14.33 4.36 7.57
C ALA A 209 13.04 5.14 7.31
N LEU A 210 11.95 4.69 7.91
CA LEU A 210 10.63 5.28 7.73
C LEU A 210 10.44 6.55 8.58
N PRO A 211 9.49 7.42 8.22
CA PRO A 211 9.03 8.50 9.07
C PRO A 211 8.64 7.99 10.46
N ALA A 212 8.90 8.81 11.49
CA ALA A 212 8.71 8.38 12.88
C ALA A 212 7.31 7.84 13.17
N GLY A 213 7.26 6.67 13.78
CA GLY A 213 6.04 6.00 14.22
C GLY A 213 5.49 4.96 13.26
N TRP A 214 5.76 5.02 11.96
CA TRP A 214 5.30 3.99 11.04
C TRP A 214 6.16 2.73 11.15
N PRO A 215 5.54 1.55 11.39
CA PRO A 215 6.26 0.28 11.43
C PRO A 215 6.57 -0.27 10.04
N ALA A 216 5.77 0.12 9.03
CA ALA A 216 5.90 -0.33 7.64
C ALA A 216 5.39 0.75 6.67
N TRP A 217 5.88 0.70 5.45
CA TRP A 217 5.31 1.46 4.35
C TRP A 217 4.15 0.68 3.71
N THR A 218 3.20 1.40 3.12
CA THR A 218 2.11 0.83 2.32
C THR A 218 2.43 0.94 0.84
N ILE A 219 2.98 2.08 0.44
CA ILE A 219 3.45 2.34 -0.92
C ILE A 219 4.84 2.95 -0.83
N TRP A 220 5.74 2.49 -1.70
CA TRP A 220 7.06 3.04 -1.85
C TRP A 220 7.24 3.61 -3.25
N GLN A 221 7.48 4.91 -3.36
CA GLN A 221 7.90 5.58 -4.58
C GLN A 221 9.43 5.45 -4.66
N TYR A 222 9.88 4.56 -5.55
CA TYR A 222 11.28 4.14 -5.58
C TYR A 222 12.12 4.80 -6.67
N ASP A 223 11.46 5.42 -7.66
CA ASP A 223 12.13 6.07 -8.77
C ASP A 223 11.25 7.21 -9.34
N ASN A 224 11.88 8.27 -9.80
CA ASN A 224 11.22 9.41 -10.46
C ASN A 224 11.23 9.31 -11.99
N GLY A 225 11.54 8.14 -12.52
CA GLY A 225 11.52 7.81 -13.94
C GLY A 225 11.38 6.30 -14.13
N GLY A 226 11.21 5.84 -15.37
CA GLY A 226 11.16 4.42 -15.64
C GLY A 226 10.21 4.00 -16.75
N SER A 227 9.72 2.77 -16.67
CA SER A 227 8.92 2.19 -17.76
C SER A 227 7.48 2.66 -17.80
N LEU A 228 6.92 3.08 -16.66
CA LEU A 228 5.57 3.63 -16.56
C LEU A 228 5.60 5.16 -16.62
N PRO A 229 4.53 5.82 -17.04
CA PRO A 229 4.44 7.28 -17.03
C PRO A 229 4.53 7.85 -15.61
N GLY A 230 5.38 8.86 -15.38
CA GLY A 230 5.58 9.49 -14.07
C GLY A 230 6.44 8.65 -13.13
N ASP A 231 6.26 8.84 -11.83
CA ASP A 231 7.12 8.25 -10.81
C ASP A 231 6.67 6.82 -10.47
N GLN A 232 7.66 5.95 -10.20
CA GLN A 232 7.44 4.51 -10.09
C GLN A 232 7.16 4.11 -8.64
N ASN A 233 6.15 3.27 -8.45
CA ASN A 233 5.69 2.86 -7.14
C ASN A 233 5.59 1.33 -6.99
N LEU A 234 5.78 0.84 -5.76
CA LEU A 234 5.47 -0.52 -5.35
C LEU A 234 4.44 -0.49 -4.21
N PHE A 235 3.50 -1.43 -4.24
CA PHE A 235 2.61 -1.66 -3.10
C PHE A 235 3.17 -2.78 -2.22
N ASN A 236 3.19 -2.57 -0.90
CA ASN A 236 3.67 -3.56 0.08
C ASN A 236 2.64 -4.65 0.32
N GLY A 237 2.61 -5.64 -0.56
CA GLY A 237 1.69 -6.76 -0.48
C GLY A 237 1.32 -7.34 -1.85
N SER A 238 0.33 -8.21 -1.87
CA SER A 238 -0.21 -8.82 -3.08
C SER A 238 -1.26 -7.93 -3.77
N LEU A 239 -1.63 -8.26 -5.00
CA LEU A 239 -2.73 -7.59 -5.71
C LEU A 239 -4.07 -7.74 -4.97
N THR A 240 -4.30 -8.88 -4.31
CA THR A 240 -5.48 -9.11 -3.46
C THR A 240 -5.48 -8.15 -2.27
N GLN A 241 -4.34 -7.93 -1.62
CA GLN A 241 -4.22 -6.97 -0.52
C GLN A 241 -4.39 -5.52 -1.00
N LEU A 242 -3.87 -5.18 -2.20
CA LEU A 242 -4.11 -3.87 -2.80
C LEU A 242 -5.62 -3.61 -3.05
N ARG A 243 -6.35 -4.62 -3.51
CA ARG A 243 -7.82 -4.53 -3.66
C ARG A 243 -8.55 -4.42 -2.33
N LYS A 244 -8.10 -5.16 -1.29
CA LYS A 244 -8.62 -5.00 0.08
C LYS A 244 -8.36 -3.58 0.60
N PHE A 245 -7.17 -3.06 0.41
CA PHE A 245 -6.81 -1.69 0.77
C PHE A 245 -7.71 -0.65 0.08
N ALA A 246 -8.02 -0.84 -1.22
CA ALA A 246 -8.95 0.00 -1.95
C ALA A 246 -10.41 -0.12 -1.43
N ARG A 247 -10.80 -1.27 -0.85
CA ARG A 247 -12.12 -1.45 -0.20
C ARG A 247 -12.21 -0.92 1.23
N GLY A 248 -11.08 -0.55 1.83
CA GLY A 248 -11.08 0.01 3.18
C GLY A 248 -10.71 -0.97 4.31
N TYR A 249 -10.20 -2.16 3.96
CA TYR A 249 -9.75 -3.17 4.91
C TYR A 249 -8.23 -3.12 5.12
#